data_23a49924515c436b3474f2adce0b5758
#
_entry.id   23a49924515c436b3474f2adce0b5758
#
_cell.length_a   1.000
_cell.length_b   1.000
_cell.length_c   1.000
_cell.angle_alpha   90.00
_cell.angle_beta   90.00
_cell.angle_gamma   90.00
#
_symmetry.space_group_name_H-M   'P 1'
#
loop_
_entity.id
_entity.type
_entity.pdbx_description
1 polymer ?
#
loop_
_entity_poly.entity_id
_entity_poly.type
_entity_poly.pdbx_seq_one_letter_code
_entity_poly.pdbx_strand_id
1 'polypeptide(L)'
;MPKNQLLDLLFKLFAERETWAIKLLREKTQQPEVFLKETLNEIAFLHRSGEHNGTWELKENFKEGVRIRAVFTQVEPYQLTENP
;
A
#
# COMPACT_ATOMS: atom_id res chain seq x y z
N MET A 1 0.90 16.22 -7.19
CA MET A 1 0.03 15.49 -6.25
C MET A 1 0.53 15.67 -4.82
N PRO A 2 -0.34 16.05 -3.89
CA PRO A 2 0.07 16.18 -2.50
C PRO A 2 0.47 14.82 -1.92
N LYS A 3 1.37 14.87 -0.95
CA LYS A 3 1.89 13.65 -0.35
C LYS A 3 0.80 12.79 0.28
N ASN A 4 -0.18 13.41 0.93
CA ASN A 4 -1.23 12.63 1.57
C ASN A 4 -2.10 11.89 0.56
N GLN A 5 -2.28 12.44 -0.62
CA GLN A 5 -3.02 11.75 -1.67
C GLN A 5 -2.19 10.58 -2.21
N LEU A 6 -0.89 10.77 -2.33
CA LEU A 6 -0.02 9.69 -2.77
C LEU A 6 0.00 8.56 -1.74
N LEU A 7 0.01 8.90 -0.47
CA LEU A 7 -0.04 7.89 0.58
C LEU A 7 -1.32 7.07 0.49
N ASP A 8 -2.45 7.73 0.30
CA ASP A 8 -3.73 7.03 0.16
C ASP A 8 -3.70 6.07 -1.04
N LEU A 9 -3.16 6.54 -2.14
CA LEU A 9 -3.07 5.71 -3.33
C LEU A 9 -2.16 4.51 -3.11
N LEU A 10 -1.02 4.73 -2.46
CA LEU A 10 -0.10 3.64 -2.18
C LEU A 10 -0.72 2.61 -1.25
N PHE A 11 -1.46 3.04 -0.24
CA PHE A 11 -2.13 2.11 0.66
C PHE A 11 -3.14 1.25 -0.10
N LYS A 12 -3.85 1.84 -1.06
CA LYS A 12 -4.79 1.08 -1.88
C LYS A 12 -4.06 0.04 -2.72
N LEU A 13 -2.93 0.42 -3.30
CA LEU A 13 -2.15 -0.50 -4.11
C LEU A 13 -1.60 -1.65 -3.28
N PHE A 14 -1.08 -1.35 -2.09
CA PHE A 14 -0.57 -2.39 -1.22
C PHE A 14 -1.67 -3.27 -0.65
N ALA A 15 -2.89 -2.80 -0.65
CA ALA A 15 -4.03 -3.63 -0.26
C ALA A 15 -4.33 -4.67 -1.34
N GLU A 16 -4.02 -4.35 -2.59
CA GLU A 16 -4.23 -5.28 -3.68
C GLU A 16 -3.13 -6.32 -3.79
N ARG A 17 -1.89 -5.91 -3.51
CA ARG A 17 -0.74 -6.80 -3.58
C ARG A 17 0.23 -6.45 -2.47
N GLU A 18 0.83 -7.47 -1.89
CA GLU A 18 1.76 -7.27 -0.79
C GLU A 18 3.04 -6.54 -1.20
N THR A 19 3.54 -6.84 -2.38
CA THR A 19 4.80 -6.26 -2.85
C THR A 19 4.61 -5.59 -4.20
N TRP A 20 5.37 -4.50 -4.40
CA TRP A 20 5.30 -3.73 -5.64
C TRP A 20 6.68 -3.31 -6.08
N ALA A 21 7.01 -3.49 -7.36
CA ALA A 21 8.22 -2.95 -7.95
C ALA A 21 8.04 -1.45 -8.16
N ILE A 22 9.12 -0.70 -7.99
CA ILE A 22 9.06 0.76 -8.13
C ILE A 22 8.55 1.15 -9.53
N LYS A 23 8.94 0.39 -10.53
CA LYS A 23 8.52 0.65 -11.88
C LYS A 23 7.01 0.60 -12.04
N LEU A 24 6.39 -0.41 -11.44
CA LEU A 24 4.95 -0.56 -11.47
C LEU A 24 4.25 0.54 -10.67
N LEU A 25 4.83 0.91 -9.55
CA LEU A 25 4.28 1.98 -8.74
C LEU A 25 4.29 3.29 -9.50
N ARG A 26 5.36 3.55 -10.25
CA ARG A 26 5.44 4.75 -11.09
C ARG A 26 4.33 4.76 -12.13
N GLU A 27 4.08 3.63 -12.73
CA GLU A 27 3.03 3.53 -13.76
C GLU A 27 1.66 3.74 -13.15
N LYS A 28 1.41 3.18 -11.99
CA LYS A 28 0.11 3.30 -11.35
C LYS A 28 -0.16 4.67 -10.77
N THR A 29 0.86 5.32 -10.26
CA THR A 29 0.70 6.60 -9.60
C THR A 29 1.00 7.78 -10.50
N GLN A 30 1.73 7.56 -11.59
CA GLN A 30 2.16 8.63 -12.49
C GLN A 30 2.99 9.68 -11.77
N GLN A 31 3.72 9.29 -10.75
CA GLN A 31 4.54 10.19 -9.97
C GLN A 31 6.03 9.93 -10.20
N PRO A 32 6.88 10.96 -10.04
CA PRO A 32 8.32 10.78 -10.21
C PRO A 32 8.87 9.78 -9.21
N GLU A 33 9.91 9.07 -9.63
CA GLU A 33 10.52 8.05 -8.80
C GLU A 33 11.05 8.62 -7.48
N VAL A 34 11.64 9.81 -7.53
CA VAL A 34 12.19 10.44 -6.33
C VAL A 34 11.10 10.67 -5.30
N PHE A 35 9.99 11.21 -5.73
CA PHE A 35 8.86 11.48 -4.84
C PHE A 35 8.30 10.16 -4.28
N LEU A 36 8.18 9.17 -5.15
CA LEU A 36 7.71 7.84 -4.73
C LEU A 36 8.61 7.25 -3.66
N LYS A 37 9.92 7.29 -3.89
CA LYS A 37 10.87 6.70 -2.95
C LYS A 37 10.85 7.40 -1.60
N GLU A 38 10.76 8.73 -1.62
CA GLU A 38 10.67 9.48 -0.38
C GLU A 38 9.44 9.08 0.43
N THR A 39 8.32 8.96 -0.25
CA THR A 39 7.08 8.58 0.40
C THR A 39 7.12 7.13 0.87
N LEU A 40 7.63 6.25 0.02
CA LEU A 40 7.73 4.84 0.36
C LEU A 40 8.63 4.59 1.56
N ASN A 41 9.71 5.37 1.68
CA ASN A 41 10.61 5.21 2.83
C ASN A 41 9.91 5.41 4.17
N GLU A 42 8.81 6.14 4.16
CA GLU A 42 8.08 6.40 5.39
C GLU A 42 7.15 5.25 5.77
N ILE A 43 6.63 4.54 4.78
CA ILE A 43 5.59 3.54 5.04
C ILE A 43 6.01 2.13 4.63
N ALA A 44 7.09 1.98 3.90
CA ALA A 44 7.46 0.71 3.32
C ALA A 44 8.97 0.51 3.36
N PHE A 45 9.38 -0.68 3.02
CA PHE A 45 10.81 -0.99 2.92
C PHE A 45 11.08 -1.76 1.64
N LEU A 46 12.31 -1.67 1.17
CA LEU A 46 12.72 -2.31 -0.07
C LEU A 46 13.37 -3.66 0.23
N HIS A 47 12.89 -4.69 -0.45
CA HIS A 47 13.50 -6.01 -0.37
C HIS A 47 14.79 -6.01 -1.18
N ARG A 48 15.89 -6.32 -0.54
CA ARG A 48 17.20 -6.29 -1.21
C ARG A 48 17.75 -7.66 -1.54
N SER A 49 17.02 -8.69 -1.18
CA SER A 49 17.44 -10.06 -1.48
C SER A 49 16.23 -10.97 -1.40
N GLY A 50 16.38 -12.20 -1.88
CA GLY A 50 15.31 -13.17 -1.84
C GLY A 50 14.38 -13.07 -3.04
N GLU A 51 13.24 -13.74 -2.92
CA GLU A 51 12.28 -13.81 -4.02
C GLU A 51 11.69 -12.47 -4.40
N HIS A 52 11.57 -11.58 -3.43
CA HIS A 52 10.95 -10.27 -3.66
C HIS A 52 11.97 -9.16 -3.87
N ASN A 53 13.20 -9.54 -4.20
CA ASN A 53 14.27 -8.58 -4.41
C ASN A 53 13.84 -7.51 -5.42
N GLY A 54 14.04 -6.26 -5.06
CA GLY A 54 13.69 -5.14 -5.93
C GLY A 54 12.27 -4.67 -5.80
N THR A 55 11.51 -5.21 -4.85
CA THR A 55 10.13 -4.77 -4.62
C THR A 55 9.99 -4.11 -3.25
N TRP A 56 8.96 -3.29 -3.13
CA TRP A 56 8.63 -2.61 -1.89
C TRP A 56 7.47 -3.31 -1.20
N GLU A 57 7.52 -3.30 0.12
CA GLU A 57 6.46 -3.89 0.94
C GLU A 57 6.21 -2.98 2.13
N LEU A 58 4.94 -2.87 2.54
CA LEU A 58 4.59 -2.02 3.67
C LEU A 58 5.25 -2.53 4.96
N LYS A 59 5.64 -1.60 5.81
CA LYS A 59 6.14 -1.94 7.13
C LYS A 59 4.99 -2.55 7.93
N GLU A 60 5.34 -3.39 8.89
CA GLU A 60 4.35 -4.14 9.64
C GLU A 60 3.24 -3.30 10.25
N ASN A 61 3.61 -2.20 10.85
CA ASN A 61 2.62 -1.34 11.50
C ASN A 61 1.64 -0.72 10.52
N PHE A 62 2.04 -0.56 9.28
CA PHE A 62 1.15 -0.01 8.25
C PHE A 62 0.32 -1.09 7.59
N LYS A 63 0.82 -2.32 7.59
CA LYS A 63 0.07 -3.45 7.02
C LYS A 63 -1.23 -3.67 7.75
N GLU A 64 -1.22 -3.53 9.04
CA GLU A 64 -2.40 -3.75 9.84
C GLU A 64 -3.49 -2.75 9.51
N GLY A 65 -3.11 -1.49 9.32
CA GLY A 65 -4.06 -0.46 8.93
C GLY A 65 -4.71 -0.74 7.59
N VAL A 66 -3.92 -1.20 6.64
CA VAL A 66 -4.42 -1.53 5.30
C VAL A 66 -5.36 -2.73 5.38
N ARG A 67 -5.00 -3.72 6.17
CA ARG A 67 -5.82 -4.92 6.33
C ARG A 67 -7.17 -4.60 6.93
N ILE A 68 -7.19 -3.76 7.93
CA ILE A 68 -8.44 -3.34 8.58
C ILE A 68 -9.30 -2.57 7.59
N ARG A 69 -8.68 -1.69 6.82
CA ARG A 69 -9.40 -0.90 5.83
C ARG A 69 -10.05 -1.78 4.77
N ALA A 70 -9.32 -2.78 4.31
CA ALA A 70 -9.82 -3.69 3.29
C ALA A 70 -11.00 -4.51 3.81
N VAL A 71 -10.88 -4.99 5.03
CA VAL A 71 -11.95 -5.78 5.64
C VAL A 71 -13.20 -4.91 5.81
N PHE A 72 -13.00 -3.70 6.27
CA PHE A 72 -14.10 -2.77 6.47
C PHE A 72 -14.84 -2.50 5.17
N THR A 73 -14.09 -2.27 4.11
CA THR A 73 -14.66 -1.97 2.80
C THR A 73 -15.47 -3.13 2.25
N GLN A 74 -14.98 -4.33 2.45
CA GLN A 74 -15.59 -5.51 1.86
C GLN A 74 -16.81 -6.02 2.60
N VAL A 75 -16.79 -5.96 3.92
CA VAL A 75 -17.82 -6.63 4.71
C VAL A 75 -18.69 -5.71 5.53
N GLU A 76 -18.37 -4.47 5.55
CA GLU A 76 -19.05 -3.51 6.40
C GLU A 76 -20.58 -3.59 6.41
N PRO A 77 -21.23 -3.38 5.28
CA PRO A 77 -22.70 -3.38 5.28
C PRO A 77 -23.28 -4.72 5.70
N TYR A 78 -22.63 -5.76 5.30
CA TYR A 78 -23.09 -7.09 5.56
C TYR A 78 -22.92 -7.48 7.01
N GLN A 79 -21.78 -7.13 7.58
CA GLN A 79 -21.48 -7.43 8.96
C GLN A 79 -22.45 -6.77 9.91
N LEU A 80 -22.78 -5.56 9.62
CA LEU A 80 -23.71 -4.82 10.46
C LEU A 80 -25.08 -5.46 10.49
N THR A 81 -25.47 -6.05 9.40
CA THR A 81 -26.74 -6.74 9.30
C THR A 81 -26.72 -8.05 10.04
N GLU A 82 -25.60 -8.70 9.95
CA GLU A 82 -25.40 -10.03 10.52
C GLU A 82 -25.34 -10.04 12.02
N ASN A 83 -24.85 -8.99 12.60
CA ASN A 83 -24.60 -8.92 14.04
C ASN A 83 -25.61 -8.10 14.77
N PRO A 84 -26.74 -8.62 14.94
CA PRO A 84 -27.79 -7.94 15.73
C PRO A 84 -27.46 -7.96 17.19
#